data_9bc22ec95f146725fe951ca693a94112
#
_entry.id   9bc22ec95f146725fe951ca693a94112
#
_cell.length_a   1.000
_cell.length_b   1.000
_cell.length_c   1.000
_cell.angle_alpha   90.00
_cell.angle_beta   90.00
_cell.angle_gamma   90.00
#
_symmetry.space_group_name_H-M   'P 1'
#
loop_
_entity.id
_entity.type
_entity.pdbx_description
1 polymer ?
#
loop_
_entity_poly.entity_id
_entity_poly.type
_entity_poly.pdbx_seq_one_letter_code
_entity_poly.pdbx_strand_id
1 'polypeptide(L)'
;MAEIKTQAIPSKEGFRELPYSVDYEQALLAACMLEGGQDSIVKCIDLKISPDSFYLPSHAEIFKICLSLYEAGSPINELTVSEQLKANGKLERIGGYAYLSEVNNRIETPAHLSFYAKKIKELELT
;
A
#
# COMPACT_ATOMS: atom_id res chain seq x y z
N MET A 1 -13.15 21.96 -9.24
CA MET A 1 -12.81 21.74 -8.94
C MET A 1 -12.42 21.47 -8.84
N ALA A 2 -12.38 21.49 -8.91
CA ALA A 2 -11.88 21.07 -8.71
C ALA A 2 -11.26 20.90 -8.68
N GLU A 3 -11.01 20.83 -8.69
CA GLU A 3 -10.43 20.53 -8.63
C GLU A 3 -9.80 20.29 -8.34
N ILE A 4 -9.83 20.22 -8.32
CA ILE A 4 -9.19 19.70 -8.00
C ILE A 4 -8.63 19.39 -8.10
N LYS A 5 -8.48 19.24 -8.27
CA LYS A 5 -7.93 18.69 -8.39
C LYS A 5 -7.18 18.61 -8.42
N THR A 6 -7.24 18.60 -8.46
CA THR A 6 -6.51 18.36 -8.59
C THR A 6 -5.77 18.45 -8.73
N GLN A 7 -5.70 18.47 -8.69
CA GLN A 7 -5.02 18.26 -8.78
C GLN A 7 -4.23 18.27 -9.05
N ALA A 8 -4.00 18.19 -9.23
CA ALA A 8 -3.24 18.26 -9.46
C ALA A 8 -2.59 18.03 -10.33
N ILE A 9 -2.70 17.89 -11.16
CA ILE A 9 -2.03 17.69 -12.05
C ILE A 9 -1.86 18.31 -12.97
N PRO A 10 -1.47 18.43 -13.42
CA PRO A 10 -1.08 19.21 -14.18
C PRO A 10 -0.71 19.41 -15.38
N SER A 11 -0.43 19.94 -15.66
CA SER A 11 -0.01 20.59 -16.82
C SER A 11 0.55 19.58 -17.74
N LYS A 12 0.93 19.87 -18.91
CA LYS A 12 1.34 18.98 -19.79
C LYS A 12 2.66 18.53 -19.58
N GLU A 13 3.49 19.30 -19.19
CA GLU A 13 4.70 18.82 -18.79
C GLU A 13 4.38 17.96 -17.68
N GLY A 14 3.27 18.19 -17.08
CA GLY A 14 2.84 17.45 -15.99
C GLY A 14 2.52 16.04 -16.31
N PHE A 15 2.61 15.66 -17.54
CA PHE A 15 2.33 14.35 -17.82
C PHE A 15 3.46 13.44 -17.54
N ARG A 16 4.59 13.92 -17.11
CA ARG A 16 5.57 13.02 -16.71
C ARG A 16 5.09 12.33 -15.49
N GLU A 17 5.34 11.05 -15.33
CA GLU A 17 4.90 10.29 -14.19
C GLU A 17 5.45 10.84 -12.92
N LEU A 18 4.61 10.86 -11.89
CA LEU A 18 5.07 11.15 -10.55
C LEU A 18 5.95 10.00 -10.07
N PRO A 19 6.86 10.27 -9.11
CA PRO A 19 7.71 9.20 -8.59
C PRO A 19 6.96 8.20 -7.73
N TYR A 20 5.64 8.25 -7.72
CA TYR A 20 4.81 7.33 -6.96
C TYR A 20 3.43 7.26 -7.60
N SER A 21 2.68 6.24 -7.23
CA SER A 21 1.30 6.13 -7.65
C SER A 21 0.48 5.64 -6.48
N VAL A 22 -0.44 6.48 -6.03
CA VAL A 22 -1.30 6.12 -4.91
C VAL A 22 -2.10 4.86 -5.25
N ASP A 23 -2.60 4.78 -6.47
CA ASP A 23 -3.43 3.63 -6.86
C ASP A 23 -2.65 2.32 -6.82
N TYR A 24 -1.43 2.31 -7.33
CA TYR A 24 -0.63 1.09 -7.31
C TYR A 24 -0.24 0.72 -5.89
N GLU A 25 0.08 1.71 -5.07
CA GLU A 25 0.43 1.43 -3.69
C GLU A 25 -0.75 0.85 -2.93
N GLN A 26 -1.94 1.44 -3.12
CA GLN A 26 -3.14 0.94 -2.46
C GLN A 26 -3.46 -0.48 -2.91
N ALA A 27 -3.34 -0.74 -4.22
CA ALA A 27 -3.65 -2.06 -4.74
C ALA A 27 -2.70 -3.12 -4.19
N LEU A 28 -1.42 -2.78 -4.08
CA LEU A 28 -0.45 -3.71 -3.52
C LEU A 28 -0.76 -4.03 -2.07
N LEU A 29 -1.06 -3.00 -1.28
CA LEU A 29 -1.39 -3.21 0.12
C LEU A 29 -2.67 -4.02 0.28
N ALA A 30 -3.65 -3.76 -0.57
CA ALA A 30 -4.90 -4.52 -0.52
C ALA A 30 -4.63 -6.00 -0.78
N ALA A 31 -3.76 -6.30 -1.74
CA ALA A 31 -3.41 -7.68 -2.03
C ALA A 31 -2.79 -8.37 -0.81
N CYS A 32 -2.01 -7.62 -0.05
CA CYS A 32 -1.37 -8.16 1.14
C CYS A 32 -2.36 -8.42 2.28
N MET A 33 -3.53 -7.79 2.23
CA MET A 33 -4.54 -7.95 3.28
C MET A 33 -5.68 -8.88 2.87
N LEU A 34 -5.61 -9.46 1.68
CA LEU A 34 -6.63 -10.42 1.28
C LEU A 34 -6.35 -11.76 1.94
N GLU A 35 -7.35 -12.61 1.93
CA GLU A 35 -7.18 -13.95 2.43
C GLU A 35 -5.97 -14.58 1.75
N GLY A 36 -5.09 -15.18 2.52
CA GLY A 36 -3.86 -15.72 1.95
C GLY A 36 -2.80 -14.66 1.75
N GLY A 37 -2.91 -13.54 2.45
CA GLY A 37 -1.97 -12.43 2.29
C GLY A 37 -0.52 -12.79 2.50
N GLN A 38 -0.25 -13.92 3.18
CA GLN A 38 1.14 -14.32 3.38
C GLN A 38 1.84 -14.61 2.06
N ASP A 39 1.12 -15.18 1.09
CA ASP A 39 1.73 -15.42 -0.22
C ASP A 39 2.06 -14.09 -0.90
N SER A 40 1.20 -13.10 -0.73
CA SER A 40 1.44 -11.78 -1.32
C SER A 40 2.67 -11.13 -0.67
N ILE A 41 2.80 -11.26 0.64
CA ILE A 41 3.96 -10.70 1.34
C ILE A 41 5.25 -11.36 0.84
N VAL A 42 5.24 -12.69 0.68
CA VAL A 42 6.43 -13.39 0.17
C VAL A 42 6.81 -12.86 -1.19
N LYS A 43 5.83 -12.66 -2.07
CA LYS A 43 6.12 -12.12 -3.40
C LYS A 43 6.69 -10.71 -3.31
N CYS A 44 6.17 -9.90 -2.40
CA CYS A 44 6.71 -8.56 -2.21
C CYS A 44 8.17 -8.61 -1.77
N ILE A 45 8.48 -9.49 -0.84
CA ILE A 45 9.84 -9.64 -0.36
C ILE A 45 10.75 -10.07 -1.51
N ASP A 46 10.29 -11.03 -2.30
CA ASP A 46 11.08 -11.52 -3.44
C ASP A 46 11.34 -10.43 -4.46
N LEU A 47 10.41 -9.50 -4.61
CA LEU A 47 10.54 -8.41 -5.56
C LEU A 47 11.20 -7.19 -4.93
N LYS A 48 11.73 -7.32 -3.71
CA LYS A 48 12.49 -6.27 -3.02
C LYS A 48 11.62 -5.09 -2.61
N ILE A 49 10.33 -5.31 -2.38
CA ILE A 49 9.46 -4.27 -1.86
C ILE A 49 9.71 -4.18 -0.36
N SER A 50 9.88 -2.97 0.14
CA SER A 50 10.08 -2.70 1.56
C SER A 50 9.25 -1.49 1.93
N PRO A 51 9.15 -1.14 3.22
CA PRO A 51 8.43 0.09 3.57
C PRO A 51 8.97 1.31 2.85
N ASP A 52 10.27 1.33 2.55
CA ASP A 52 10.87 2.47 1.85
C ASP A 52 10.45 2.53 0.39
N SER A 53 9.85 1.49 -0.14
CA SER A 53 9.37 1.50 -1.53
C SER A 53 8.14 2.37 -1.69
N PHE A 54 7.44 2.68 -0.59
CA PHE A 54 6.20 3.44 -0.65
C PHE A 54 6.48 4.92 -0.48
N TYR A 55 5.90 5.72 -1.37
CA TYR A 55 6.09 7.16 -1.29
C TYR A 55 5.31 7.75 -0.11
N LEU A 56 4.08 7.29 0.09
CA LEU A 56 3.24 7.83 1.15
C LEU A 56 3.60 7.21 2.48
N PRO A 57 3.89 8.03 3.50
CA PRO A 57 4.23 7.49 4.81
C PRO A 57 3.15 6.60 5.40
N SER A 58 1.88 6.91 5.14
CA SER A 58 0.79 6.07 5.63
C SER A 58 0.88 4.67 5.04
N HIS A 59 1.22 4.57 3.76
CA HIS A 59 1.34 3.27 3.10
C HIS A 59 2.55 2.50 3.64
N ALA A 60 3.64 3.22 3.88
CA ALA A 60 4.83 2.58 4.45
C ALA A 60 4.50 1.98 5.82
N GLU A 61 3.71 2.70 6.62
CA GLU A 61 3.32 2.18 7.93
C GLU A 61 2.45 0.94 7.82
N ILE A 62 1.51 0.96 6.89
CA ILE A 62 0.64 -0.21 6.70
C ILE A 62 1.48 -1.42 6.27
N PHE A 63 2.39 -1.23 5.33
CA PHE A 63 3.22 -2.34 4.86
C PHE A 63 4.13 -2.86 5.97
N LYS A 64 4.64 -1.95 6.80
CA LYS A 64 5.48 -2.35 7.91
C LYS A 64 4.72 -3.27 8.87
N ILE A 65 3.44 -2.95 9.11
CA ILE A 65 2.61 -3.80 9.97
C ILE A 65 2.36 -5.15 9.31
N CYS A 66 2.12 -5.17 7.99
CA CYS A 66 1.92 -6.42 7.28
C CYS A 66 3.15 -7.31 7.41
N LEU A 67 4.36 -6.75 7.27
CA LEU A 67 5.59 -7.51 7.44
C LEU A 67 5.72 -8.06 8.86
N SER A 68 5.37 -7.23 9.84
CA SER A 68 5.47 -7.65 11.24
C SER A 68 4.54 -8.82 11.52
N LEU A 69 3.32 -8.75 10.99
CA LEU A 69 2.36 -9.85 11.16
C LEU A 69 2.86 -11.10 10.46
N TYR A 70 3.44 -10.94 9.27
CA TYR A 70 3.98 -12.07 8.55
C TYR A 70 5.08 -12.76 9.37
N GLU A 71 5.99 -11.96 9.91
CA GLU A 71 7.10 -12.52 10.70
C GLU A 71 6.61 -13.21 11.95
N ALA A 72 5.51 -12.74 12.51
CA ALA A 72 4.92 -13.35 13.70
C ALA A 72 4.07 -14.57 13.39
N GLY A 73 3.89 -14.87 12.11
CA GLY A 73 3.02 -16.00 11.73
C GLY A 73 1.55 -15.71 11.95
N SER A 74 1.18 -14.46 12.05
CA SER A 74 -0.20 -14.05 12.31
C SER A 74 -0.96 -13.82 11.02
N PRO A 75 -2.28 -13.96 11.04
CA PRO A 75 -3.08 -13.62 9.86
C PRO A 75 -2.87 -12.16 9.49
N ILE A 76 -2.91 -11.86 8.20
CA ILE A 76 -2.75 -10.51 7.70
C ILE A 76 -4.05 -10.13 7.01
N ASN A 77 -4.82 -9.26 7.64
CA ASN A 77 -6.08 -8.80 7.07
C ASN A 77 -6.40 -7.44 7.68
N GLU A 78 -7.51 -6.87 7.23
CA GLU A 78 -7.88 -5.53 7.68
C GLU A 78 -7.99 -5.45 9.20
N LEU A 79 -8.55 -6.48 9.82
CA LEU A 79 -8.73 -6.48 11.26
C LEU A 79 -7.41 -6.52 12.02
N THR A 80 -6.54 -7.47 11.66
CA THR A 80 -5.28 -7.61 12.39
C THR A 80 -4.38 -6.41 12.16
N VAL A 81 -4.40 -5.85 10.95
CA VAL A 81 -3.60 -4.67 10.65
C VAL A 81 -4.10 -3.47 11.46
N SER A 82 -5.43 -3.29 11.52
CA SER A 82 -5.97 -2.16 12.26
C SER A 82 -5.69 -2.28 13.75
N GLU A 83 -5.77 -3.49 14.29
CA GLU A 83 -5.49 -3.71 15.70
C GLU A 83 -4.04 -3.37 16.03
N GLN A 84 -3.12 -3.79 15.16
CA GLN A 84 -1.72 -3.54 15.39
C GLN A 84 -1.39 -2.05 15.26
N LEU A 85 -1.98 -1.39 14.27
CA LEU A 85 -1.78 0.04 14.11
C LEU A 85 -2.30 0.79 15.32
N LYS A 86 -3.45 0.37 15.84
CA LYS A 86 -4.01 1.01 17.02
C LYS A 86 -3.11 0.80 18.23
N ALA A 87 -2.62 -0.42 18.40
CA ALA A 87 -1.74 -0.72 19.52
C ALA A 87 -0.46 0.10 19.48
N ASN A 88 0.02 0.42 18.28
CA ASN A 88 1.24 1.20 18.11
C ASN A 88 0.96 2.70 18.11
N GLY A 89 -0.29 3.11 18.27
CA GLY A 89 -0.63 4.53 18.29
C GLY A 89 -0.56 5.18 16.92
N LYS A 90 -0.67 4.40 15.85
CA LYS A 90 -0.51 4.94 14.50
C LYS A 90 -1.74 4.87 13.64
N LEU A 91 -2.82 4.30 14.15
CA LEU A 91 -4.01 4.15 13.32
C LEU A 91 -4.54 5.49 12.82
N GLU A 92 -4.62 6.47 13.72
CA GLU A 92 -5.13 7.77 13.31
C GLU A 92 -4.18 8.46 12.34
N ARG A 93 -2.89 8.19 12.45
CA ARG A 93 -1.92 8.84 11.59
C ARG A 93 -2.02 8.40 10.14
N ILE A 94 -2.46 7.17 9.90
CA ILE A 94 -2.59 6.71 8.52
C ILE A 94 -3.94 7.10 7.92
N GLY A 95 -4.81 7.72 8.70
CA GLY A 95 -6.13 8.11 8.22
C GLY A 95 -7.25 7.35 8.90
N GLY A 96 -6.94 6.60 9.95
CA GLY A 96 -7.94 5.86 10.70
C GLY A 96 -8.40 4.61 10.01
N TYR A 97 -9.32 3.93 10.67
CA TYR A 97 -9.87 2.69 10.13
C TYR A 97 -10.55 2.92 8.77
N ALA A 98 -11.15 4.09 8.59
CA ALA A 98 -11.83 4.39 7.34
C ALA A 98 -10.86 4.36 6.15
N TYR A 99 -9.65 4.90 6.33
CA TYR A 99 -8.69 4.88 5.25
C TYR A 99 -8.18 3.46 4.99
N LEU A 100 -7.95 2.70 6.05
CA LEU A 100 -7.50 1.33 5.89
C LEU A 100 -8.55 0.51 5.12
N SER A 101 -9.81 0.72 5.45
CA SER A 101 -10.89 0.03 4.76
C SER A 101 -10.96 0.45 3.29
N GLU A 102 -10.73 1.73 3.02
CA GLU A 102 -10.70 2.21 1.64
C GLU A 102 -9.60 1.53 0.85
N VAL A 103 -8.41 1.41 1.44
CA VAL A 103 -7.29 0.74 0.80
C VAL A 103 -7.65 -0.73 0.54
N ASN A 104 -8.21 -1.38 1.55
CA ASN A 104 -8.51 -2.81 1.45
C ASN A 104 -9.52 -3.11 0.34
N ASN A 105 -10.33 -2.13 -0.02
CA ASN A 105 -11.35 -2.33 -1.05
C ASN A 105 -10.85 -2.04 -2.46
N ARG A 106 -9.57 -1.72 -2.63
CA ARG A 106 -9.07 -1.33 -3.95
C ARG A 106 -8.78 -2.49 -4.88
N ILE A 107 -8.71 -3.71 -4.36
CA ILE A 107 -8.33 -4.82 -5.19
C ILE A 107 -9.39 -5.90 -5.16
N GLU A 108 -9.59 -6.55 -6.26
CA GLU A 108 -10.55 -7.65 -6.35
C GLU A 108 -9.84 -8.99 -6.35
N THR A 109 -8.57 -9.03 -6.70
CA THR A 109 -7.81 -10.27 -6.77
C THR A 109 -6.34 -9.96 -6.62
N PRO A 110 -5.57 -10.86 -5.97
CA PRO A 110 -4.12 -10.66 -5.89
C PRO A 110 -3.38 -11.09 -7.15
N ALA A 111 -4.11 -11.45 -8.21
CA ALA A 111 -3.49 -11.99 -9.41
C ALA A 111 -2.51 -11.03 -10.08
N HIS A 112 -2.68 -9.73 -9.86
CA HIS A 112 -1.83 -8.75 -10.51
C HIS A 112 -0.79 -8.15 -9.58
N LEU A 113 -0.54 -8.80 -8.47
CA LEU A 113 0.39 -8.26 -7.47
C LEU A 113 1.76 -7.97 -8.06
N SER A 114 2.28 -8.89 -8.86
CA SER A 114 3.62 -8.70 -9.43
C SER A 114 3.67 -7.47 -10.31
N PHE A 115 2.60 -7.21 -11.06
CA PHE A 115 2.55 -6.02 -11.90
C PHE A 115 2.61 -4.75 -11.05
N TYR A 116 1.81 -4.72 -9.98
CA TYR A 116 1.80 -3.55 -9.10
C TYR A 116 3.16 -3.34 -8.44
N ALA A 117 3.76 -4.43 -7.98
CA ALA A 117 5.06 -4.34 -7.31
C ALA A 117 6.13 -3.82 -8.26
N LYS A 118 6.13 -4.32 -9.49
CA LYS A 118 7.12 -3.86 -10.46
C LYS A 118 6.94 -2.38 -10.77
N LYS A 119 5.68 -1.94 -10.88
CA LYS A 119 5.42 -0.53 -11.16
C LYS A 119 5.92 0.35 -10.02
N ILE A 120 5.69 -0.08 -8.79
CA ILE A 120 6.16 0.68 -7.64
C ILE A 120 7.68 0.76 -7.63
N LYS A 121 8.36 -0.35 -7.95
CA LYS A 121 9.81 -0.33 -8.00
C LYS A 121 10.34 0.58 -9.11
N GLU A 122 9.66 0.59 -10.25
CA GLU A 122 10.07 1.50 -11.32
C GLU A 122 9.99 2.94 -10.87
N LEU A 123 8.90 3.29 -10.19
CA LEU A 123 8.72 4.66 -9.71
C LEU A 123 9.70 4.99 -8.60
N GLU A 124 10.04 4.00 -7.78
CA GLU A 124 11.01 4.19 -6.71
C GLU A 124 12.38 4.60 -7.26
N LEU A 125 12.72 4.07 -8.43
CA LEU A 125 14.03 4.35 -9.03
C LEU A 125 14.07 5.67 -9.77
N THR A 126 12.97 6.35 -9.90
CA THR A 126 12.93 7.65 -10.58
C THR A 126 13.41 8.81 -9.69
#